data_b1ce9507f1155d781e7fa98c9c663acb
#
_entry.id   b1ce9507f1155d781e7fa98c9c663acb
#
_cell.length_a   1.000
_cell.length_b   1.000
_cell.length_c   1.000
_cell.angle_alpha   90.00
_cell.angle_beta   90.00
_cell.angle_gamma   90.00
#
_symmetry.space_group_name_H-M   'P 1'
#
loop_
_entity.id
_entity.type
_entity.pdbx_description
1 polymer ?
#
loop_
_entity_poly.entity_id
_entity_poly.type
_entity_poly.pdbx_seq_one_letter_code
_entity_poly.pdbx_strand_id
1 'polypeptide(L)'
;MRTEEMISAHEFCIFHNIELSFITSLKDSGLIEISTVGEKIFVSESELSKVEKLVRLYYDMDINLEGIETITYLLQKMNDMQVQVLELNNKLRMYEMK
;
A
#
# COMPACT_ATOMS: atom_id res chain seq x y z
N MET A 1 3.60 -19.14 14.90
CA MET A 1 3.11 -17.81 14.51
C MET A 1 4.28 -16.91 14.19
N ARG A 2 4.27 -16.34 13.03
CA ARG A 2 5.39 -15.52 12.58
C ARG A 2 5.19 -14.08 13.00
N THR A 3 6.17 -13.54 13.73
CA THR A 3 6.14 -12.14 14.11
C THR A 3 6.65 -11.31 12.94
N GLU A 4 5.87 -10.35 12.50
CA GLU A 4 6.26 -9.48 11.41
C GLU A 4 7.38 -8.54 11.85
N GLU A 5 8.39 -8.36 11.00
CA GLU A 5 9.44 -7.41 11.28
C GLU A 5 8.93 -5.99 11.10
N MET A 6 9.37 -5.12 11.99
CA MET A 6 9.04 -3.71 11.96
C MET A 6 10.27 -2.91 11.57
N ILE A 7 10.10 -1.98 10.66
CA ILE A 7 11.18 -1.16 10.15
C ILE A 7 10.96 0.27 10.59
N SER A 8 12.00 0.92 11.11
CA SER A 8 11.92 2.30 11.54
C SER A 8 11.56 3.21 10.35
N ALA A 9 10.48 3.98 10.51
CA ALA A 9 10.07 4.94 9.49
C ALA A 9 11.16 5.98 9.26
N HIS A 10 11.88 6.37 10.32
CA HIS A 10 12.97 7.33 10.22
C HIS A 10 14.11 6.79 9.34
N GLU A 11 14.51 5.54 9.56
CA GLU A 11 15.55 4.89 8.76
C GLU A 11 15.11 4.72 7.31
N PHE A 12 13.87 4.34 7.09
CA PHE A 12 13.30 4.24 5.75
C PHE A 12 13.37 5.57 5.03
N CYS A 13 13.01 6.66 5.71
CA CYS A 13 13.04 8.00 5.13
C CYS A 13 14.46 8.43 4.78
N ILE A 14 15.43 8.12 5.62
CA ILE A 14 16.84 8.43 5.34
C ILE A 14 17.31 7.67 4.12
N PHE A 15 17.00 6.38 4.07
CA PHE A 15 17.42 5.50 2.96
C PHE A 15 16.86 5.96 1.62
N HIS A 16 15.59 6.35 1.59
CA HIS A 16 14.91 6.78 0.37
C HIS A 16 14.99 8.28 0.11
N ASN A 17 15.63 9.02 0.99
CA ASN A 17 15.77 10.48 0.90
C ASN A 17 14.42 11.18 0.79
N ILE A 18 13.52 10.84 1.70
CA ILE A 18 12.17 11.42 1.79
C ILE A 18 11.92 11.98 3.17
N GLU A 19 10.89 12.80 3.31
CA GLU A 19 10.53 13.41 4.58
C GLU A 19 9.61 12.49 5.40
N LEU A 20 9.81 12.46 6.71
CA LEU A 20 8.96 11.70 7.62
C LEU A 20 7.51 12.19 7.57
N SER A 21 7.30 13.49 7.34
CA SER A 21 5.97 14.06 7.20
C SER A 21 5.16 13.40 6.09
N PHE A 22 5.81 12.92 5.03
CA PHE A 22 5.14 12.20 3.96
C PHE A 22 4.56 10.87 4.48
N ILE A 23 5.35 10.13 5.26
CA ILE A 23 4.90 8.87 5.86
C ILE A 23 3.70 9.12 6.77
N THR A 24 3.77 10.16 7.59
CA THR A 24 2.68 10.55 8.48
C THR A 24 1.41 10.92 7.69
N SER A 25 1.59 11.63 6.59
CA SER A 25 0.47 12.00 5.71
C SER A 25 -0.19 10.77 5.08
N LEU A 26 0.60 9.79 4.67
CA LEU A 26 0.06 8.54 4.13
C LEU A 26 -0.77 7.79 5.18
N LYS A 27 -0.30 7.76 6.41
CA LYS A 27 -1.02 7.15 7.52
C LYS A 27 -2.31 7.89 7.81
N ASP A 28 -2.26 9.22 7.86
CA ASP A 28 -3.43 10.06 8.14
C ASP A 28 -4.50 9.92 7.06
N SER A 29 -4.09 9.69 5.82
CA SER A 29 -5.00 9.46 4.70
C SER A 29 -5.54 8.03 4.65
N GLY A 30 -5.09 7.16 5.53
CA GLY A 30 -5.52 5.78 5.56
C GLY A 30 -4.88 4.88 4.50
N LEU A 31 -3.84 5.36 3.83
CA LEU A 31 -3.18 4.61 2.76
C LEU A 31 -2.23 3.54 3.28
N ILE A 32 -1.67 3.74 4.46
CA ILE A 32 -0.78 2.78 5.11
C ILE A 32 -1.09 2.69 6.59
N GLU A 33 -0.63 1.63 7.21
CA GLU A 33 -0.70 1.44 8.65
C GLU A 33 0.70 1.56 9.23
N ILE A 34 0.80 2.21 10.38
CA ILE A 34 2.05 2.35 11.09
C ILE A 34 1.87 1.91 12.54
N SER A 35 2.97 1.58 13.20
CA SER A 35 2.99 1.30 14.63
C SER A 35 3.83 2.34 15.34
N THR A 36 3.38 2.78 16.51
CA THR A 36 4.13 3.75 17.31
C THR A 36 4.53 3.11 18.61
N VAL A 37 5.83 3.17 18.92
CA VAL A 37 6.37 2.69 20.19
C VAL A 37 7.15 3.85 20.80
N GLY A 38 6.61 4.43 21.89
CA GLY A 38 7.15 5.67 22.43
C GLY A 38 6.98 6.79 21.43
N GLU A 39 8.08 7.43 21.07
CA GLU A 39 8.07 8.50 20.06
C GLU A 39 8.50 8.01 18.68
N LYS A 40 8.76 6.69 18.55
CA LYS A 40 9.26 6.12 17.31
C LYS A 40 8.11 5.51 16.49
N ILE A 41 8.20 5.72 15.19
CA ILE A 41 7.23 5.22 14.23
C ILE A 41 7.85 4.06 13.45
N PHE A 42 7.09 2.99 13.30
CA PHE A 42 7.54 1.78 12.60
C PHE A 42 6.54 1.39 11.53
N VAL A 43 7.07 0.86 10.43
CA VAL A 43 6.27 0.32 9.32
C VAL A 43 6.52 -1.18 9.28
N SER A 44 5.47 -1.98 9.14
CA SER A 44 5.65 -3.41 9.04
C SER A 44 6.25 -3.79 7.69
N GLU A 45 6.99 -4.90 7.67
CA GLU A 45 7.63 -5.40 6.46
C GLU A 45 6.62 -5.61 5.33
N SER A 46 5.43 -6.07 5.65
CA SER A 46 4.38 -6.31 4.65
C SER A 46 3.89 -5.02 3.98
N GLU A 47 4.07 -3.88 4.61
CA GLU A 47 3.66 -2.58 4.07
C GLU A 47 4.73 -1.92 3.21
N LEU A 48 5.97 -2.39 3.26
CA LEU A 48 7.09 -1.73 2.57
C LEU A 48 6.90 -1.60 1.08
N SER A 49 6.45 -2.66 0.42
CA SER A 49 6.24 -2.65 -1.02
C SER A 49 5.23 -1.57 -1.41
N LYS A 50 4.18 -1.44 -0.63
CA LYS A 50 3.13 -0.44 -0.83
C LYS A 50 3.68 0.97 -0.63
N VAL A 51 4.44 1.18 0.46
CA VAL A 51 5.03 2.48 0.75
C VAL A 51 6.00 2.90 -0.37
N GLU A 52 6.80 1.97 -0.87
CA GLU A 52 7.72 2.26 -1.96
C GLU A 52 7.01 2.70 -3.23
N LYS A 53 5.87 2.10 -3.56
CA LYS A 53 5.05 2.52 -4.70
C LYS A 53 4.50 3.92 -4.49
N LEU A 54 4.02 4.23 -3.29
CA LEU A 54 3.49 5.55 -2.97
C LEU A 54 4.57 6.62 -3.02
N VAL A 55 5.78 6.30 -2.53
CA VAL A 55 6.94 7.19 -2.62
C VAL A 55 7.23 7.53 -4.08
N ARG A 56 7.20 6.52 -4.95
CA ARG A 56 7.47 6.71 -6.38
C ARG A 56 6.43 7.62 -7.03
N LEU A 57 5.16 7.41 -6.71
CA LEU A 57 4.08 8.25 -7.25
C LEU A 57 4.25 9.71 -6.85
N TYR A 58 4.63 9.96 -5.62
CA TYR A 58 4.75 11.31 -5.08
C TYR A 58 6.03 12.01 -5.54
N TYR A 59 7.18 11.36 -5.35
CA TYR A 59 8.48 12.00 -5.59
C TYR A 59 8.96 11.90 -7.03
N ASP A 60 8.71 10.78 -7.69
CA ASP A 60 9.20 10.60 -9.07
C ASP A 60 8.20 11.05 -10.11
N MET A 61 6.92 10.89 -9.83
CA MET A 61 5.86 11.18 -10.81
C MET A 61 5.10 12.47 -10.50
N ASP A 62 5.47 13.16 -9.43
CA ASP A 62 4.87 14.44 -9.05
C ASP A 62 3.35 14.38 -8.84
N ILE A 63 2.86 13.25 -8.40
CA ILE A 63 1.43 13.12 -8.12
C ILE A 63 1.16 13.56 -6.68
N ASN A 64 0.23 14.49 -6.50
CA ASN A 64 -0.09 14.97 -5.15
C ASN A 64 -0.82 13.89 -4.34
N LEU A 65 -0.94 14.12 -3.03
CA LEU A 65 -1.52 13.14 -2.12
C LEU A 65 -2.95 12.76 -2.50
N GLU A 66 -3.74 13.73 -2.91
CA GLU A 66 -5.12 13.49 -3.34
C GLU A 66 -5.18 12.61 -4.59
N GLY A 67 -4.28 12.83 -5.53
CA GLY A 67 -4.14 11.98 -6.71
C GLY A 67 -3.73 10.58 -6.34
N ILE A 68 -2.82 10.44 -5.38
CA ILE A 68 -2.38 9.13 -4.89
C ILE A 68 -3.55 8.37 -4.25
N GLU A 69 -4.38 9.05 -3.46
CA GLU A 69 -5.58 8.44 -2.88
C GLU A 69 -6.50 7.92 -3.97
N THR A 70 -6.74 8.72 -5.00
CA THR A 70 -7.60 8.34 -6.11
C THR A 70 -7.05 7.14 -6.87
N ILE A 71 -5.74 7.15 -7.17
CA ILE A 71 -5.06 6.04 -7.84
C ILE A 71 -5.17 4.76 -7.02
N THR A 72 -4.92 4.85 -5.73
CA THR A 72 -4.99 3.70 -4.83
C THR A 72 -6.40 3.11 -4.81
N TYR A 73 -7.41 3.97 -4.74
CA TYR A 73 -8.81 3.54 -4.78
C TYR A 73 -9.14 2.83 -6.10
N LEU A 74 -8.72 3.41 -7.22
CA LEU A 74 -8.99 2.83 -8.53
C LEU A 74 -8.27 1.49 -8.75
N LEU A 75 -7.03 1.39 -8.28
CA LEU A 75 -6.29 0.13 -8.36
C LEU A 75 -6.95 -0.96 -7.53
N GLN A 76 -7.46 -0.61 -6.35
CA GLN A 76 -8.19 -1.57 -5.54
C GLN A 76 -9.47 -2.02 -6.23
N LYS A 77 -10.20 -1.09 -6.84
CA LYS A 77 -11.40 -1.41 -7.62
C LYS A 77 -11.10 -2.35 -8.77
N MET A 78 -10.01 -2.11 -9.49
CA MET A 78 -9.58 -2.98 -10.58
C MET A 78 -9.26 -4.38 -10.08
N ASN A 79 -8.57 -4.48 -8.94
CA ASN A 79 -8.25 -5.76 -8.35
C ASN A 79 -9.53 -6.53 -7.97
N ASP A 80 -10.49 -5.85 -7.37
CA ASP A 80 -11.76 -6.46 -6.98
C ASP A 80 -12.52 -6.97 -8.21
N MET A 81 -12.51 -6.20 -9.29
CA MET A 81 -13.15 -6.59 -10.55
C MET A 81 -12.45 -7.80 -11.15
N GLN A 82 -11.13 -7.86 -11.10
CA GLN A 82 -10.37 -9.01 -11.61
C GLN A 82 -10.72 -10.29 -10.83
N VAL A 83 -10.86 -10.17 -9.52
CA VAL A 83 -11.28 -11.31 -8.68
C VAL A 83 -12.68 -11.78 -9.08
N GLN A 84 -13.60 -10.86 -9.30
CA GLN A 84 -14.96 -11.19 -9.74
C GLN A 84 -14.96 -11.91 -11.10
N VAL A 85 -14.16 -11.42 -12.05
CA VAL A 85 -14.04 -12.04 -13.36
C VAL A 85 -13.51 -13.47 -13.22
N LEU A 86 -12.50 -13.66 -12.39
CA LEU A 86 -11.93 -14.99 -12.13
C LEU A 86 -12.98 -15.94 -11.54
N GLU A 87 -13.74 -15.47 -10.56
CA GLU A 87 -14.81 -16.27 -9.95
C GLU A 87 -15.88 -16.65 -10.95
N LEU A 88 -16.30 -15.72 -11.77
CA LEU A 88 -17.31 -15.97 -12.80
C LEU A 88 -16.80 -16.96 -13.84
N ASN A 89 -15.54 -16.82 -14.27
CA ASN A 89 -14.93 -17.77 -15.21
C ASN A 89 -14.86 -19.17 -14.63
N ASN A 90 -14.54 -19.29 -13.33
CA ASN A 90 -14.48 -20.57 -12.67
C ASN A 90 -15.88 -21.22 -12.58
N LYS A 91 -16.90 -20.44 -12.29
CA LYS A 91 -18.28 -20.92 -12.26
C LYS A 91 -18.72 -21.37 -13.65
N LEU A 92 -18.41 -20.60 -14.68
CA LEU A 92 -18.76 -20.96 -16.05
C LEU A 92 -18.08 -22.26 -16.46
N ARG A 93 -16.80 -22.42 -16.10
CA ARG A 93 -16.05 -23.64 -16.41
C ARG A 93 -16.69 -24.86 -15.76
N MET A 94 -17.19 -24.72 -14.52
CA MET A 94 -17.88 -25.80 -13.85
C MET A 94 -19.16 -26.22 -14.58
N TYR A 95 -19.87 -25.27 -15.16
CA TYR A 95 -21.06 -25.55 -15.99
C TYR A 95 -20.69 -26.29 -17.26
N GLU A 96 -19.62 -25.90 -17.91
CA GLU A 96 -19.17 -26.50 -19.18
C GLU A 96 -18.64 -27.92 -19.01
N MET A 97 -18.20 -28.28 -17.80
CA MET A 97 -17.62 -29.59 -17.52
C MET A 97 -18.65 -30.65 -17.17
N LYS A 98 -19.93 -30.37 -17.19
CA LYS A 98 -20.97 -31.36 -16.93
C LYS A 98 -21.13 -32.34 -18.07
#